data_6c476b7e7c4b93262cca0891d0f04d18
#
_entry.id   6c476b7e7c4b93262cca0891d0f04d18
#
_cell.length_a   1.000
_cell.length_b   1.000
_cell.length_c   1.000
_cell.angle_alpha   90.00
_cell.angle_beta   90.00
_cell.angle_gamma   90.00
#
_symmetry.space_group_name_H-M   'P 1'
#
loop_
_entity.id
_entity.type
_entity.pdbx_description
1 polymer ?
#
loop_
_entity_poly.entity_id
_entity_poly.type
_entity_poly.pdbx_seq_one_letter_code
_entity_poly.pdbx_strand_id
1 'polypeptide(L)'
;GEWKKAESDLQKSLIASPNQAYVINYLAYSWIEKGINIKKSLAMLEKANELKKNDGYILDSLGWALFKLKKYKDSRKYLELAVSIMPSDPVVNDHYGDSLWLNDQFIQARYYWKHVLNFKKTKAELKEIVRKKLIYGLEASSL
;
A
#
# COMPACT_ATOMS: atom_id res chain seq x y z
N GLY A 1 -19.64 14.36 -0.56
CA GLY A 1 -19.66 13.63 0.69
C GLY A 1 -18.49 13.98 1.59
N GLU A 2 -18.36 13.20 2.62
CA GLU A 2 -17.32 13.40 3.64
C GLU A 2 -15.92 13.31 3.09
N TRP A 3 -15.69 12.41 2.11
CA TRP A 3 -14.38 12.27 1.49
C TRP A 3 -13.96 13.54 0.75
N LYS A 4 -14.86 14.15 -0.01
CA LYS A 4 -14.53 15.37 -0.77
C LYS A 4 -14.15 16.53 0.14
N LYS A 5 -14.80 16.63 1.29
CA LYS A 5 -14.44 17.61 2.31
C LYS A 5 -13.06 17.31 2.87
N ALA A 6 -12.80 16.07 3.24
CA ALA A 6 -11.50 15.64 3.77
C ALA A 6 -10.39 15.89 2.74
N GLU A 7 -10.62 15.53 1.48
CA GLU A 7 -9.67 15.77 0.40
C GLU A 7 -9.34 17.26 0.26
N SER A 8 -10.37 18.11 0.25
CA SER A 8 -10.18 19.57 0.18
C SER A 8 -9.37 20.10 1.36
N ASP A 9 -9.66 19.62 2.57
CA ASP A 9 -8.96 20.05 3.78
C ASP A 9 -7.49 19.61 3.76
N LEU A 10 -7.22 18.38 3.30
CA LEU A 10 -5.85 17.87 3.15
C LEU A 10 -5.07 18.66 2.11
N GLN A 11 -5.70 18.95 0.98
CA GLN A 11 -5.06 19.76 -0.07
C GLN A 11 -4.74 21.17 0.40
N LYS A 12 -5.66 21.81 1.13
CA LYS A 12 -5.43 23.11 1.71
C LYS A 12 -4.30 23.10 2.73
N SER A 13 -4.25 22.06 3.55
CA SER A 13 -3.18 21.87 4.52
C SER A 13 -1.82 21.79 3.82
N LEU A 14 -1.72 21.07 2.72
CA LEU A 14 -0.48 20.92 1.95
C LEU A 14 -0.09 22.20 1.20
N ILE A 15 -1.06 23.02 0.79
CA ILE A 15 -0.77 24.34 0.22
C ILE A 15 -0.15 25.25 1.28
N ALA A 16 -0.71 25.24 2.48
CA ALA A 16 -0.21 26.05 3.60
C ALA A 16 1.14 25.56 4.12
N SER A 17 1.33 24.22 4.20
CA SER A 17 2.55 23.58 4.72
C SER A 17 2.89 22.35 3.86
N PRO A 18 3.71 22.51 2.79
CA PRO A 18 3.92 21.44 1.80
C PRO A 18 4.72 20.23 2.29
N ASN A 19 5.48 20.38 3.37
CA ASN A 19 6.43 19.34 3.82
C ASN A 19 5.90 18.50 4.98
N GLN A 20 4.62 18.14 4.93
CA GLN A 20 3.97 17.30 5.93
C GLN A 20 3.90 15.86 5.41
N ALA A 21 4.92 15.06 5.72
CA ALA A 21 5.06 13.69 5.18
C ALA A 21 3.82 12.82 5.42
N TYR A 22 3.23 12.86 6.61
CA TYR A 22 2.06 12.02 6.92
C TYR A 22 0.77 12.52 6.26
N VAL A 23 0.62 13.83 6.09
CA VAL A 23 -0.53 14.37 5.36
C VAL A 23 -0.44 13.97 3.89
N ILE A 24 0.75 14.07 3.31
CA ILE A 24 1.02 13.59 1.94
C ILE A 24 0.65 12.11 1.82
N ASN A 25 1.14 11.31 2.76
CA ASN A 25 0.88 9.86 2.75
C ASN A 25 -0.61 9.54 2.84
N TYR A 26 -1.33 10.20 3.74
CA TYR A 26 -2.76 9.96 3.91
C TYR A 26 -3.55 10.29 2.65
N LEU A 27 -3.31 11.46 2.07
CA LEU A 27 -4.01 11.88 0.85
C LEU A 27 -3.67 10.97 -0.34
N ALA A 28 -2.37 10.71 -0.54
CA ALA A 28 -1.91 9.87 -1.64
C ALA A 28 -2.46 8.45 -1.53
N TYR A 29 -2.38 7.84 -0.35
CA TYR A 29 -2.91 6.49 -0.12
C TYR A 29 -4.42 6.43 -0.37
N SER A 30 -5.16 7.43 0.09
CA SER A 30 -6.61 7.49 -0.14
C SER A 30 -6.94 7.55 -1.64
N TRP A 31 -6.17 8.31 -2.41
CA TRP A 31 -6.35 8.35 -3.87
C TRP A 31 -6.03 7.00 -4.51
N ILE A 32 -4.95 6.36 -4.09
CA ILE A 32 -4.57 5.03 -4.61
C ILE A 32 -5.69 4.02 -4.38
N GLU A 33 -6.24 3.99 -3.16
CA GLU A 33 -7.34 3.07 -2.82
C GLU A 33 -8.59 3.33 -3.66
N LYS A 34 -8.82 4.56 -4.06
CA LYS A 34 -9.96 4.93 -4.91
C LYS A 34 -9.66 4.78 -6.41
N GLY A 35 -8.43 4.43 -6.76
CA GLY A 35 -8.03 4.27 -8.15
C GLY A 35 -7.91 5.58 -8.92
N ILE A 36 -7.71 6.70 -8.23
CA ILE A 36 -7.60 8.03 -8.84
C ILE A 36 -6.24 8.66 -8.52
N ASN A 37 -5.77 9.54 -9.41
CA ASN A 37 -4.55 10.31 -9.22
C ASN A 37 -3.32 9.46 -8.84
N ILE A 38 -3.20 8.24 -9.37
CA ILE A 38 -2.16 7.31 -8.92
C ILE A 38 -0.76 7.81 -9.26
N LYS A 39 -0.56 8.36 -10.47
CA LYS A 39 0.75 8.92 -10.85
C LYS A 39 1.13 10.12 -10.00
N LYS A 40 0.17 10.99 -9.71
CA LYS A 40 0.37 12.13 -8.83
C LYS A 40 0.70 11.67 -7.41
N SER A 41 -0.03 10.64 -6.93
CA SER A 41 0.23 10.03 -5.62
C SER A 41 1.65 9.46 -5.54
N LEU A 42 2.13 8.80 -6.60
CA LEU A 42 3.49 8.28 -6.63
C LEU A 42 4.52 9.39 -6.44
N ALA A 43 4.40 10.48 -7.20
CA ALA A 43 5.32 11.61 -7.07
C ALA A 43 5.29 12.24 -5.68
N MET A 44 4.10 12.38 -5.10
CA MET A 44 3.93 12.89 -3.73
C MET A 44 4.56 11.97 -2.69
N LEU A 45 4.43 10.66 -2.87
CA LEU A 45 5.01 9.68 -1.95
C LEU A 45 6.52 9.60 -2.06
N GLU A 46 7.08 9.80 -3.24
CA GLU A 46 8.53 9.92 -3.40
C GLU A 46 9.06 11.11 -2.58
N LYS A 47 8.36 12.23 -2.62
CA LYS A 47 8.69 13.38 -1.80
C LYS A 47 8.55 13.07 -0.30
N ALA A 48 7.45 12.42 0.10
CA ALA A 48 7.25 12.04 1.50
C ALA A 48 8.36 11.13 2.00
N ASN A 49 8.80 10.19 1.17
CA ASN A 49 9.90 9.28 1.50
C ASN A 49 11.24 10.01 1.68
N GLU A 50 11.47 11.08 0.92
CA GLU A 50 12.66 11.91 1.13
C GLU A 50 12.58 12.71 2.43
N LEU A 51 11.38 13.20 2.76
CA LEU A 51 11.15 13.96 3.99
C LEU A 51 11.28 13.08 5.25
N LYS A 52 10.87 11.83 5.14
CA LYS A 52 10.89 10.89 6.27
C LYS A 52 11.29 9.50 5.79
N LYS A 53 12.58 9.27 5.70
CA LYS A 53 13.14 8.01 5.23
C LYS A 53 12.87 6.86 6.21
N ASN A 54 12.74 5.66 5.69
CA ASN A 54 12.54 4.43 6.46
C ASN A 54 11.26 4.43 7.30
N ASP A 55 10.23 5.13 6.85
CA ASP A 55 8.91 5.04 7.44
C ASP A 55 8.11 3.93 6.76
N GLY A 56 7.68 2.93 7.53
CA GLY A 56 6.99 1.77 6.98
C GLY A 56 5.68 2.10 6.29
N TYR A 57 4.91 3.07 6.80
CA TYR A 57 3.65 3.48 6.17
C TYR A 57 3.87 4.15 4.82
N ILE A 58 4.87 5.01 4.74
CA ILE A 58 5.20 5.71 3.49
C ILE A 58 5.75 4.73 2.45
N LEU A 59 6.63 3.82 2.88
CA LEU A 59 7.17 2.78 2.00
C LEU A 59 6.08 1.86 1.47
N ASP A 60 5.12 1.48 2.32
CA ASP A 60 3.98 0.67 1.90
C ASP A 60 3.14 1.40 0.85
N SER A 61 2.80 2.66 1.09
CA SER A 61 2.01 3.45 0.15
C SER A 61 2.73 3.64 -1.18
N LEU A 62 4.04 3.89 -1.14
CA LEU A 62 4.88 4.03 -2.33
C LEU A 62 4.90 2.72 -3.13
N GLY A 63 5.14 1.60 -2.46
CA GLY A 63 5.10 0.29 -3.09
C GLY A 63 3.72 -0.04 -3.66
N TRP A 64 2.65 0.35 -2.98
CA TRP A 64 1.29 0.11 -3.44
C TRP A 64 0.93 0.95 -4.67
N ALA A 65 1.38 2.20 -4.72
CA ALA A 65 1.23 3.04 -5.92
C ALA A 65 1.91 2.40 -7.13
N LEU A 66 3.12 1.91 -6.95
CA LEU A 66 3.86 1.22 -8.01
C LEU A 66 3.14 -0.06 -8.46
N PHE A 67 2.57 -0.80 -7.51
CA PHE A 67 1.78 -1.99 -7.82
C PHE A 67 0.57 -1.65 -8.71
N LYS A 68 -0.18 -0.62 -8.35
CA LYS A 68 -1.34 -0.16 -9.13
C LYS A 68 -0.95 0.33 -10.53
N LEU A 69 0.28 0.83 -10.69
CA LEU A 69 0.83 1.22 -11.98
C LEU A 69 1.46 0.05 -12.74
N LYS A 70 1.32 -1.16 -12.23
CA LYS A 70 1.86 -2.40 -12.81
C LYS A 70 3.39 -2.45 -12.87
N LYS A 71 4.06 -1.67 -12.04
CA LYS A 71 5.51 -1.69 -11.87
C LYS A 71 5.87 -2.67 -10.75
N TYR A 72 5.63 -3.94 -11.00
CA TYR A 72 5.65 -4.99 -9.97
C TYR A 72 7.02 -5.22 -9.35
N LYS A 73 8.07 -5.12 -10.13
CA LYS A 73 9.44 -5.32 -9.64
C LYS A 73 9.84 -4.24 -8.64
N ASP A 74 9.58 -2.98 -8.97
CA ASP A 74 9.87 -1.87 -8.07
C ASP A 74 8.95 -1.87 -6.86
N SER A 75 7.68 -2.22 -7.06
CA SER A 75 6.71 -2.38 -5.98
C SER A 75 7.23 -3.36 -4.93
N ARG A 76 7.70 -4.52 -5.36
CA ARG A 76 8.22 -5.54 -4.44
C ARG A 76 9.37 -5.00 -3.58
N LYS A 77 10.28 -4.23 -4.15
CA LYS A 77 11.41 -3.65 -3.40
C LYS A 77 10.96 -2.78 -2.24
N TYR A 78 10.00 -1.88 -2.49
CA TYR A 78 9.50 -0.99 -1.45
C TYR A 78 8.65 -1.73 -0.42
N LEU A 79 7.84 -2.68 -0.84
CA LEU A 79 7.01 -3.47 0.08
C LEU A 79 7.85 -4.42 0.92
N GLU A 80 8.96 -4.93 0.39
CA GLU A 80 9.92 -5.70 1.18
C GLU A 80 10.51 -4.87 2.32
N LEU A 81 10.90 -3.63 2.02
CA LEU A 81 11.36 -2.70 3.05
C LEU A 81 10.27 -2.41 4.08
N ALA A 82 9.05 -2.16 3.61
CA ALA A 82 7.92 -1.87 4.49
C ALA A 82 7.66 -3.03 5.46
N VAL A 83 7.62 -4.26 4.96
CA VAL A 83 7.35 -5.44 5.81
C VAL A 83 8.50 -5.72 6.76
N SER A 84 9.74 -5.39 6.40
CA SER A 84 10.88 -5.53 7.31
C SER A 84 10.79 -4.58 8.50
N ILE A 85 10.18 -3.41 8.29
CA ILE A 85 9.98 -2.40 9.35
C ILE A 85 8.70 -2.69 10.14
N MET A 86 7.65 -3.17 9.47
CA MET A 86 6.34 -3.43 10.05
C MET A 86 5.91 -4.90 9.84
N PRO A 87 6.64 -5.85 10.46
CA PRO A 87 6.44 -7.27 10.18
C PRO A 87 5.08 -7.83 10.62
N SER A 88 4.38 -7.12 11.52
CA SER A 88 3.09 -7.58 12.05
C SER A 88 1.90 -6.75 11.56
N ASP A 89 2.11 -5.89 10.58
CA ASP A 89 1.01 -5.11 10.01
C ASP A 89 0.26 -5.94 8.95
N PRO A 90 -1.06 -6.18 9.13
CA PRO A 90 -1.81 -7.02 8.20
C PRO A 90 -1.83 -6.49 6.77
N VAL A 91 -2.03 -5.18 6.59
CA VAL A 91 -2.15 -4.57 5.26
C VAL A 91 -0.82 -4.62 4.52
N VAL A 92 0.28 -4.32 5.22
CA VAL A 92 1.64 -4.39 4.63
C VAL A 92 1.97 -5.80 4.17
N ASN A 93 1.67 -6.80 4.99
CA ASN A 93 1.89 -8.21 4.62
C ASN A 93 1.04 -8.63 3.42
N ASP A 94 -0.21 -8.17 3.35
CA ASP A 94 -1.10 -8.46 2.23
C ASP A 94 -0.56 -7.83 0.94
N HIS A 95 -0.19 -6.55 0.98
CA HIS A 95 0.39 -5.86 -0.17
C HIS A 95 1.68 -6.53 -0.65
N TYR A 96 2.55 -6.91 0.29
CA TYR A 96 3.79 -7.59 -0.08
C TYR A 96 3.51 -8.95 -0.73
N GLY A 97 2.57 -9.71 -0.19
CA GLY A 97 2.12 -10.95 -0.80
C GLY A 97 1.65 -10.75 -2.24
N ASP A 98 0.85 -9.71 -2.48
CA ASP A 98 0.39 -9.36 -3.83
C ASP A 98 1.56 -9.09 -4.77
N SER A 99 2.55 -8.32 -4.32
CA SER A 99 3.72 -7.99 -5.13
C SER A 99 4.58 -9.22 -5.45
N LEU A 100 4.71 -10.12 -4.50
CA LEU A 100 5.43 -11.39 -4.70
C LEU A 100 4.71 -12.25 -5.75
N TRP A 101 3.38 -12.33 -5.67
CA TRP A 101 2.59 -13.09 -6.64
C TRP A 101 2.81 -12.58 -8.06
N LEU A 102 2.75 -11.25 -8.26
CA LEU A 102 2.94 -10.65 -9.57
C LEU A 102 4.40 -10.66 -10.06
N ASN A 103 5.33 -11.08 -9.20
CA ASN A 103 6.73 -11.38 -9.56
C ASN A 103 6.98 -12.89 -9.67
N ASP A 104 5.93 -13.69 -9.80
CA ASP A 104 5.99 -15.15 -9.94
C ASP A 104 6.59 -15.89 -8.73
N GLN A 105 6.60 -15.24 -7.57
CA GLN A 105 7.07 -15.82 -6.32
C GLN A 105 5.87 -16.32 -5.50
N PHE A 106 5.22 -17.36 -6.02
CA PHE A 106 3.92 -17.82 -5.53
C PHE A 106 3.97 -18.44 -4.12
N ILE A 107 5.02 -19.18 -3.81
CA ILE A 107 5.18 -19.79 -2.48
C ILE A 107 5.36 -18.72 -1.42
N GLN A 108 6.25 -17.77 -1.68
CA GLN A 108 6.49 -16.65 -0.78
C GLN A 108 5.23 -15.78 -0.61
N ALA A 109 4.49 -15.54 -1.69
CA ALA A 109 3.24 -14.79 -1.63
C ALA A 109 2.26 -15.45 -0.65
N ARG A 110 2.06 -16.75 -0.77
CA ARG A 110 1.18 -17.50 0.13
C ARG A 110 1.65 -17.46 1.58
N TYR A 111 2.95 -17.50 1.80
CA TYR A 111 3.52 -17.39 3.14
C TYR A 111 3.09 -16.09 3.82
N TYR A 112 3.21 -14.96 3.14
CA TYR A 112 2.82 -13.66 3.71
C TYR A 112 1.31 -13.53 3.86
N TRP A 113 0.53 -14.02 2.91
CA TRP A 113 -0.94 -14.04 3.04
C TRP A 113 -1.41 -14.88 4.23
N LYS A 114 -0.77 -16.02 4.49
CA LYS A 114 -1.10 -16.86 5.66
C LYS A 114 -0.83 -16.11 6.97
N HIS A 115 0.24 -15.33 7.04
CA HIS A 115 0.53 -14.53 8.22
C HIS A 115 -0.59 -13.54 8.52
N VAL A 116 -1.20 -12.93 7.50
CA VAL A 116 -2.32 -12.00 7.67
C VAL A 116 -3.45 -12.64 8.46
N LEU A 117 -3.76 -13.92 8.20
CA LEU A 117 -4.82 -14.63 8.91
C LEU A 117 -4.51 -14.83 10.38
N ASN A 118 -3.25 -14.84 10.76
CA ASN A 118 -2.81 -15.16 12.13
C ASN A 118 -2.63 -13.92 13.01
N PHE A 119 -2.63 -12.72 12.44
CA PHE A 119 -2.52 -11.50 13.25
C PHE A 119 -3.84 -11.20 13.94
N LYS A 120 -3.78 -10.90 15.25
CA LYS A 120 -4.96 -10.60 16.05
C LYS A 120 -5.73 -9.37 15.56
N LYS A 121 -5.02 -8.38 15.06
CA LYS A 121 -5.62 -7.12 14.60
C LYS A 121 -6.13 -7.14 13.17
N THR A 122 -6.02 -8.27 12.47
CA THR A 122 -6.55 -8.39 11.11
C THR A 122 -8.07 -8.34 11.10
N LYS A 123 -8.62 -7.39 10.36
CA LYS A 123 -10.08 -7.22 10.26
C LYS A 123 -10.70 -8.37 9.46
N ALA A 124 -11.97 -8.67 9.78
CA ALA A 124 -12.70 -9.78 9.17
C ALA A 124 -12.75 -9.68 7.64
N GLU A 125 -12.95 -8.47 7.10
CA GLU A 125 -13.00 -8.24 5.66
C GLU A 125 -11.69 -8.61 4.98
N LEU A 126 -10.57 -8.25 5.60
CA LEU A 126 -9.24 -8.59 5.05
C LEU A 126 -8.97 -10.09 5.12
N LYS A 127 -9.37 -10.76 6.20
CA LYS A 127 -9.25 -12.21 6.31
C LYS A 127 -9.98 -12.91 5.16
N GLU A 128 -11.18 -12.46 4.83
CA GLU A 128 -11.96 -13.05 3.75
C GLU A 128 -11.28 -12.86 2.39
N ILE A 129 -10.77 -11.66 2.12
CA ILE A 129 -10.02 -11.35 0.90
C ILE A 129 -8.79 -12.27 0.79
N VAL A 130 -8.03 -12.40 1.88
CA VAL A 130 -6.81 -13.21 1.90
C VAL A 130 -7.11 -14.69 1.73
N ARG A 131 -8.19 -15.21 2.32
CA ARG A 131 -8.60 -16.60 2.11
C ARG A 131 -8.83 -16.90 0.64
N LYS A 132 -9.48 -15.99 -0.08
CA LYS A 132 -9.69 -16.12 -1.52
C LYS A 132 -8.37 -16.10 -2.29
N LYS A 133 -7.44 -15.23 -1.92
CA LYS A 133 -6.11 -15.17 -2.53
C LYS A 133 -5.34 -16.48 -2.33
N LEU A 134 -5.47 -17.11 -1.17
CA LEU A 134 -4.82 -18.40 -0.89
C LEU A 134 -5.37 -19.52 -1.75
N ILE A 135 -6.65 -19.47 -2.13
CA ILE A 135 -7.29 -20.48 -2.97
C ILE A 135 -7.02 -20.21 -4.46
N TYR A 136 -7.26 -19.00 -4.90
CA TYR A 136 -7.29 -18.65 -6.33
C TYR A 136 -6.06 -17.87 -6.81
N GLY A 137 -5.24 -17.35 -5.92
CA GLY A 137 -4.19 -16.41 -6.27
C GLY A 137 -4.78 -15.06 -6.69
N LEU A 138 -3.97 -14.29 -7.41
CA LEU A 138 -4.40 -13.03 -8.01
C LEU A 138 -4.48 -13.22 -9.52
N GLU A 139 -5.58 -12.75 -10.11
CA GLU A 139 -5.73 -12.69 -11.55
C GLU A 139 -5.45 -11.24 -12.01
N ALA A 140 -4.75 -11.11 -13.13
CA ALA A 140 -4.41 -9.79 -13.68
C ALA A 140 -5.66 -8.94 -13.94
N SER A 141 -6.79 -9.59 -14.26
CA SER A 141 -8.06 -8.92 -14.53
C SER A 141 -8.74 -8.35 -13.27
N SER A 142 -8.34 -8.79 -12.07
CA SER A 142 -8.90 -8.31 -10.80
C SER A 142 -8.09 -7.17 -10.18
N LEU A 143 -7.06 -6.73 -10.87
CA LEU A 143 -6.21 -5.63 -10.46
C LEU A 143 -6.63 -4.34 -11.15
#